data_4831d25e04fe125f9474ef2f54f2226a
#
_entry.id   4831d25e04fe125f9474ef2f54f2226a
#
_cell.length_a   1.000
_cell.length_b   1.000
_cell.length_c   1.000
_cell.angle_alpha   90.00
_cell.angle_beta   90.00
_cell.angle_gamma   90.00
#
_symmetry.space_group_name_H-M   'P 1'
#
loop_
_entity.id
_entity.type
_entity.pdbx_description
1 polymer ?
#
loop_
_entity_poly.entity_id
_entity_poly.type
_entity_poly.pdbx_seq_one_letter_code
_entity_poly.pdbx_strand_id
1 'polypeptide(L)'
;MLRFQTLVWVDVVSHLIDMALAYLLALPIGWDRETATQGGAGLRTFPIVAMASCGFILVGIGAFGEKSPELSSVLYGLIVGIGFIGSGTIMKGDSEIRGNTTASSIWATGAIGASVGFALYDIAAILSITTFITLRLKRR
;
A
#
# COMPACT_ATOMS: atom_id res chain seq x y z
N MET A 1 -20.34 -21.62 16.56
CA MET A 1 -20.31 -22.57 15.45
C MET A 1 -19.16 -22.14 14.51
N LEU A 2 -18.00 -22.77 14.65
CA LEU A 2 -16.83 -22.47 13.83
C LEU A 2 -17.12 -22.97 12.40
N ARG A 3 -17.37 -22.05 11.48
CA ARG A 3 -17.38 -22.34 10.04
C ARG A 3 -15.94 -22.61 9.64
N PHE A 4 -15.52 -23.85 9.66
CA PHE A 4 -14.38 -24.28 8.87
C PHE A 4 -14.81 -24.20 7.40
N GLN A 5 -14.58 -23.04 6.77
CA GLN A 5 -14.58 -22.98 5.31
C GLN A 5 -13.48 -23.95 4.88
N THR A 6 -13.84 -24.91 4.07
CA THR A 6 -12.88 -25.74 3.38
C THR A 6 -11.90 -24.83 2.66
N LEU A 7 -10.65 -24.88 3.09
CA LEU A 7 -9.58 -24.10 2.49
C LEU A 7 -9.48 -24.52 1.02
N VAL A 8 -9.98 -23.68 0.13
CA VAL A 8 -9.88 -23.93 -1.31
C VAL A 8 -8.50 -23.45 -1.73
N TRP A 9 -7.61 -24.38 -2.08
CA TRP A 9 -6.24 -24.06 -2.49
C TRP A 9 -6.15 -23.00 -3.59
N VAL A 10 -7.16 -22.93 -4.45
CA VAL A 10 -7.26 -21.91 -5.50
C VAL A 10 -7.36 -20.50 -4.90
N ASP A 11 -8.14 -20.32 -3.84
CA ASP A 11 -8.28 -19.01 -3.17
C ASP A 11 -6.99 -18.61 -2.47
N VAL A 12 -6.30 -19.57 -1.83
CA VAL A 12 -5.01 -19.31 -1.19
C VAL A 12 -3.96 -18.86 -2.21
N VAL A 13 -3.88 -19.53 -3.36
CA VAL A 13 -2.95 -19.16 -4.42
C VAL A 13 -3.28 -17.79 -5.01
N SER A 14 -4.58 -17.50 -5.23
CA SER A 14 -5.03 -16.18 -5.73
C SER A 14 -4.62 -15.06 -4.76
N HIS A 15 -4.93 -15.20 -3.48
CA HIS A 15 -4.57 -14.20 -2.47
C HIS A 15 -3.05 -14.03 -2.36
N LEU A 16 -2.28 -15.12 -2.48
CA LEU A 16 -0.82 -15.06 -2.48
C LEU A 16 -0.29 -14.27 -3.67
N ILE A 17 -0.85 -14.49 -4.86
CA ILE A 17 -0.47 -13.77 -6.08
C ILE A 17 -0.78 -12.28 -5.94
N ASP A 18 -1.98 -11.91 -5.47
CA ASP A 18 -2.37 -10.53 -5.29
C ASP A 18 -1.47 -9.80 -4.28
N MET A 19 -1.22 -10.42 -3.13
CA MET A 19 -0.35 -9.83 -2.12
C MET A 19 1.11 -9.72 -2.59
N ALA A 20 1.60 -10.71 -3.34
CA ALA A 20 2.93 -10.68 -3.95
C ALA A 20 3.02 -9.59 -5.03
N LEU A 21 1.98 -9.42 -5.85
CA LEU A 21 1.93 -8.36 -6.86
C LEU A 21 1.94 -6.97 -6.21
N ALA A 22 1.13 -6.74 -5.17
CA ALA A 22 1.15 -5.50 -4.41
C ALA A 22 2.54 -5.21 -3.83
N TYR A 23 3.19 -6.22 -3.26
CA TYR A 23 4.55 -6.14 -2.75
C TYR A 23 5.54 -5.72 -3.84
N LEU A 24 5.51 -6.38 -5.00
CA LEU A 24 6.42 -6.12 -6.12
C LEU A 24 6.23 -4.73 -6.72
N LEU A 25 5.00 -4.25 -6.85
CA LEU A 25 4.69 -2.92 -7.37
C LEU A 25 5.21 -1.80 -6.46
N ALA A 26 5.36 -2.06 -5.16
CA ALA A 26 5.89 -1.09 -4.21
C ALA A 26 7.43 -1.10 -4.10
N LEU A 27 8.10 -2.16 -4.58
CA LEU A 27 9.56 -2.29 -4.48
C LEU A 27 10.34 -1.12 -5.11
N PRO A 28 10.02 -0.64 -6.33
CA PRO A 28 10.74 0.47 -6.94
C PRO A 28 10.66 1.76 -6.11
N ILE A 29 9.50 2.01 -5.51
CA ILE A 29 9.27 3.17 -4.64
C ILE A 29 10.10 3.02 -3.35
N GLY A 30 10.05 1.86 -2.72
CA GLY A 30 10.83 1.55 -1.53
C GLY A 30 12.33 1.67 -1.77
N TRP A 31 12.82 1.20 -2.92
CA TRP A 31 14.23 1.33 -3.30
C TRP A 31 14.65 2.80 -3.44
N ASP A 32 13.86 3.60 -4.14
CA ASP A 32 14.16 5.03 -4.27
C ASP A 32 14.19 5.72 -2.92
N ARG A 33 13.28 5.39 -2.02
CA ARG A 33 13.26 5.96 -0.67
C ARG A 33 14.39 5.50 0.21
N GLU A 34 14.79 4.22 0.15
CA GLU A 34 15.94 3.68 0.87
C GLU A 34 17.22 4.47 0.54
N THR A 35 17.43 4.74 -0.75
CA THR A 35 18.61 5.50 -1.21
C THR A 35 18.53 7.00 -0.90
N ALA A 36 17.32 7.54 -0.69
CA ALA A 36 17.09 8.96 -0.47
C ALA A 36 17.12 9.37 1.01
N THR A 37 16.77 8.46 1.92
CA THR A 37 16.62 8.72 3.33
C THR A 37 17.49 7.75 4.12
N GLN A 38 18.57 8.25 4.72
CA GLN A 38 19.40 7.41 5.59
C GLN A 38 18.60 7.02 6.84
N GLY A 39 18.21 5.73 6.92
CA GLY A 39 17.50 5.17 8.06
C GLY A 39 15.99 5.47 8.15
N GLY A 40 15.38 6.00 7.08
CA GLY A 40 13.93 6.22 7.02
C GLY A 40 13.14 5.05 6.44
N ALA A 41 11.88 5.30 6.07
CA ALA A 41 11.03 4.35 5.38
C ALA A 41 11.58 4.01 3.99
N GLY A 42 11.78 2.73 3.69
CA GLY A 42 12.40 2.26 2.45
C GLY A 42 11.94 0.87 2.05
N LEU A 43 12.86 0.02 1.57
CA LEU A 43 12.61 -1.32 1.03
C LEU A 43 11.79 -2.27 1.92
N ARG A 44 11.74 -2.04 3.21
CA ARG A 44 10.92 -2.83 4.12
C ARG A 44 9.52 -2.23 4.28
N THR A 45 9.44 -0.93 4.43
CA THR A 45 8.19 -0.23 4.77
C THR A 45 7.21 -0.23 3.61
N PHE A 46 7.63 0.19 2.42
CA PHE A 46 6.75 0.36 1.28
C PHE A 46 6.09 -0.95 0.82
N PRO A 47 6.84 -2.05 0.60
CA PRO A 47 6.22 -3.32 0.21
C PRO A 47 5.28 -3.88 1.29
N ILE A 48 5.59 -3.72 2.58
CA ILE A 48 4.71 -4.15 3.67
C ILE A 48 3.40 -3.33 3.65
N VAL A 49 3.47 -2.01 3.46
CA VAL A 49 2.28 -1.16 3.37
C VAL A 49 1.38 -1.58 2.20
N ALA A 50 1.95 -1.82 1.02
CA ALA A 50 1.17 -2.26 -0.14
C ALA A 50 0.53 -3.64 0.09
N MET A 51 1.31 -4.60 0.57
CA MET A 51 0.84 -5.95 0.85
C MET A 51 -0.26 -5.95 1.92
N ALA A 52 -0.08 -5.21 3.01
CA ALA A 52 -1.08 -5.10 4.07
C ALA A 52 -2.35 -4.41 3.58
N SER A 53 -2.24 -3.36 2.76
CA SER A 53 -3.39 -2.66 2.17
C SER A 53 -4.20 -3.60 1.27
N CYS A 54 -3.54 -4.40 0.43
CA CYS A 54 -4.17 -5.46 -0.35
C CYS A 54 -4.88 -6.46 0.57
N GLY A 55 -4.19 -6.94 1.61
CA GLY A 55 -4.74 -7.89 2.57
C GLY A 55 -5.98 -7.37 3.28
N PHE A 56 -6.04 -6.10 3.69
CA PHE A 56 -7.23 -5.51 4.31
C PHE A 56 -8.44 -5.49 3.36
N ILE A 57 -8.22 -5.19 2.09
CA ILE A 57 -9.29 -5.25 1.08
C ILE A 57 -9.76 -6.69 0.88
N LEU A 58 -8.85 -7.66 0.74
CA LEU A 58 -9.20 -9.07 0.60
C LEU A 58 -9.97 -9.60 1.83
N VAL A 59 -9.57 -9.20 3.04
CA VAL A 59 -10.32 -9.52 4.28
C VAL A 59 -11.72 -8.92 4.24
N GLY A 60 -11.85 -7.67 3.82
CA GLY A 60 -13.15 -7.01 3.68
C GLY A 60 -14.05 -7.73 2.68
N ILE A 61 -13.52 -8.09 1.51
CA ILE A 61 -14.24 -8.86 0.48
C ILE A 61 -14.68 -10.23 1.03
N GLY A 62 -13.77 -10.94 1.71
CA GLY A 62 -14.07 -12.23 2.30
C GLY A 62 -15.11 -12.18 3.43
N ALA A 63 -15.12 -11.10 4.20
CA ALA A 63 -16.05 -10.93 5.32
C ALA A 63 -17.44 -10.44 4.91
N PHE A 64 -17.51 -9.52 3.94
CA PHE A 64 -18.75 -8.80 3.59
C PHE A 64 -19.28 -9.14 2.19
N GLY A 65 -18.43 -9.68 1.32
CA GLY A 65 -18.74 -9.89 -0.10
C GLY A 65 -18.28 -8.74 -0.99
N GLU A 66 -18.01 -9.07 -2.25
CA GLU A 66 -17.35 -8.20 -3.21
C GLU A 66 -18.15 -6.92 -3.57
N LYS A 67 -19.49 -6.99 -3.49
CA LYS A 67 -20.41 -5.88 -3.80
C LYS A 67 -21.00 -5.21 -2.57
N SER A 68 -20.46 -5.48 -1.40
CA SER A 68 -20.98 -4.98 -0.14
C SER A 68 -20.69 -3.49 0.05
N PRO A 69 -21.67 -2.67 0.46
CA PRO A 69 -21.44 -1.27 0.80
C PRO A 69 -20.49 -1.08 1.99
N GLU A 70 -20.31 -2.09 2.85
CA GLU A 70 -19.38 -2.08 3.98
C GLU A 70 -17.92 -1.96 3.53
N LEU A 71 -17.58 -2.35 2.29
CA LEU A 71 -16.24 -2.17 1.73
C LEU A 71 -15.82 -0.70 1.65
N SER A 72 -16.76 0.22 1.53
CA SER A 72 -16.47 1.66 1.59
C SER A 72 -15.90 2.06 2.94
N SER A 73 -16.39 1.48 4.04
CA SER A 73 -15.87 1.73 5.39
C SER A 73 -14.48 1.14 5.59
N VAL A 74 -14.23 -0.05 5.02
CA VAL A 74 -12.90 -0.67 5.04
C VAL A 74 -11.89 0.20 4.29
N LEU A 75 -12.24 0.67 3.09
CA LEU A 75 -11.38 1.54 2.29
C LEU A 75 -11.14 2.88 2.99
N TYR A 76 -12.18 3.49 3.56
CA TYR A 76 -12.05 4.73 4.32
C TYR A 76 -11.09 4.56 5.51
N GLY A 77 -11.27 3.51 6.32
CA GLY A 77 -10.40 3.21 7.46
C GLY A 77 -8.95 2.97 7.02
N LEU A 78 -8.74 2.29 5.89
CA LEU A 78 -7.42 2.06 5.32
C LEU A 78 -6.74 3.37 4.91
N ILE A 79 -7.44 4.25 4.20
CA ILE A 79 -6.93 5.56 3.77
C ILE A 79 -6.49 6.39 4.98
N VAL A 80 -7.32 6.46 6.02
CA VAL A 80 -7.01 7.18 7.25
C VAL A 80 -5.82 6.56 7.98
N GLY A 81 -5.79 5.23 8.11
CA GLY A 81 -4.72 4.51 8.78
C GLY A 81 -3.35 4.68 8.10
N ILE A 82 -3.32 4.66 6.78
CA ILE A 82 -2.08 4.90 6.01
C ILE A 82 -1.64 6.36 6.17
N GLY A 83 -2.58 7.31 6.21
CA GLY A 83 -2.29 8.70 6.49
C GLY A 83 -1.60 8.89 7.84
N PHE A 84 -2.01 8.14 8.85
CA PHE A 84 -1.38 8.13 10.17
C PHE A 84 0.08 7.61 10.11
N ILE A 85 0.32 6.50 9.42
CA ILE A 85 1.68 5.95 9.21
C ILE A 85 2.55 6.96 8.46
N GLY A 86 2.01 7.54 7.38
CA GLY A 86 2.71 8.56 6.58
C GLY A 86 3.09 9.79 7.42
N SER A 87 2.18 10.27 8.25
CA SER A 87 2.43 11.44 9.11
C SER A 87 3.60 11.21 10.08
N GLY A 88 3.82 9.98 10.52
CA GLY A 88 4.94 9.61 11.37
C GLY A 88 6.32 9.79 10.72
N THR A 89 6.39 9.97 9.41
CA THR A 89 7.64 10.22 8.68
C THR A 89 7.96 11.70 8.51
N ILE A 90 7.03 12.58 8.86
CA ILE A 90 7.20 14.04 8.74
C ILE A 90 7.88 14.55 10.01
N MET A 91 9.06 15.14 9.83
CA MET A 91 9.85 15.73 10.91
C MET A 91 9.94 17.24 10.74
N LYS A 92 9.68 17.97 11.82
CA LYS A 92 9.83 19.42 11.87
C LYS A 92 11.16 19.73 12.57
N GLY A 93 12.10 20.33 11.83
CA GLY A 93 13.32 20.94 12.39
C GLY A 93 13.14 22.44 12.60
N ASP A 94 14.17 23.12 13.09
CA ASP A 94 14.13 24.55 13.42
C ASP A 94 13.88 25.45 12.19
N SER A 95 14.26 25.01 10.98
CA SER A 95 14.12 25.78 9.74
C SER A 95 13.51 25.00 8.57
N GLU A 96 13.33 23.68 8.67
CA GLU A 96 12.86 22.83 7.58
C GLU A 96 11.87 21.77 8.03
N ILE A 97 10.88 21.49 7.17
CA ILE A 97 10.00 20.32 7.28
C ILE A 97 10.53 19.26 6.33
N ARG A 98 10.86 18.07 6.85
CA ARG A 98 11.36 16.92 6.09
C ARG A 98 10.36 15.78 6.14
N GLY A 99 10.42 14.88 5.15
CA GLY A 99 9.61 13.66 5.13
C GLY A 99 8.30 13.76 4.34
N ASN A 100 7.90 14.94 3.85
CA ASN A 100 6.66 15.12 3.09
C ASN A 100 6.57 14.20 1.87
N THR A 101 7.66 14.08 1.10
CA THR A 101 7.71 13.20 -0.06
C THR A 101 7.59 11.73 0.34
N THR A 102 8.23 11.32 1.43
CA THR A 102 8.12 9.97 1.98
C THR A 102 6.70 9.68 2.45
N ALA A 103 6.08 10.59 3.17
CA ALA A 103 4.70 10.48 3.64
C ALA A 103 3.71 10.33 2.47
N SER A 104 3.84 11.18 1.45
CA SER A 104 3.00 11.12 0.24
C SER A 104 3.20 9.81 -0.52
N SER A 105 4.43 9.31 -0.57
CA SER A 105 4.75 8.04 -1.22
C SER A 105 4.17 6.84 -0.47
N ILE A 106 4.17 6.85 0.87
CA ILE A 106 3.52 5.82 1.69
C ILE A 106 2.01 5.81 1.41
N TRP A 107 1.40 6.99 1.31
CA TRP A 107 -0.03 7.11 1.01
C TRP A 107 -0.37 6.56 -0.38
N ALA A 108 0.41 6.89 -1.41
CA ALA A 108 0.27 6.33 -2.74
C ALA A 108 0.47 4.80 -2.75
N THR A 109 1.42 4.30 -1.96
CA THR A 109 1.69 2.85 -1.84
C THR A 109 0.51 2.10 -1.23
N GLY A 110 -0.18 2.70 -0.28
CA GLY A 110 -1.43 2.16 0.24
C GLY A 110 -2.52 2.04 -0.83
N ALA A 111 -2.64 3.06 -1.70
CA ALA A 111 -3.56 3.03 -2.82
C ALA A 111 -3.19 1.94 -3.84
N ILE A 112 -1.90 1.69 -4.09
CA ILE A 112 -1.43 0.58 -4.93
C ILE A 112 -1.93 -0.76 -4.38
N GLY A 113 -1.71 -1.02 -3.10
CA GLY A 113 -2.15 -2.26 -2.46
C GLY A 113 -3.66 -2.43 -2.47
N ALA A 114 -4.41 -1.36 -2.14
CA ALA A 114 -5.87 -1.39 -2.18
C ALA A 114 -6.40 -1.68 -3.60
N SER A 115 -5.79 -1.08 -4.63
CA SER A 115 -6.15 -1.32 -6.03
C SER A 115 -5.96 -2.78 -6.43
N VAL A 116 -4.83 -3.39 -6.03
CA VAL A 116 -4.62 -4.84 -6.27
C VAL A 116 -5.68 -5.67 -5.56
N GLY A 117 -6.01 -5.34 -4.30
CA GLY A 117 -7.03 -6.06 -3.54
C GLY A 117 -8.44 -6.00 -4.17
N PHE A 118 -8.75 -4.93 -4.89
CA PHE A 118 -9.97 -4.80 -5.69
C PHE A 118 -9.84 -5.31 -7.13
N ALA A 119 -8.74 -5.98 -7.47
CA ALA A 119 -8.43 -6.43 -8.84
C ALA A 119 -8.37 -5.29 -9.90
N LEU A 120 -8.08 -4.06 -9.48
CA LEU A 120 -7.88 -2.88 -10.32
C LEU A 120 -6.38 -2.74 -10.65
N TYR A 121 -5.84 -3.73 -11.37
CA TYR A 121 -4.40 -3.86 -11.63
C TYR A 121 -3.82 -2.75 -12.50
N ASP A 122 -4.62 -2.20 -13.40
CA ASP A 122 -4.28 -1.03 -14.25
C ASP A 122 -4.03 0.20 -13.38
N ILE A 123 -4.91 0.49 -12.42
CA ILE A 123 -4.74 1.59 -11.47
C ILE A 123 -3.51 1.39 -10.60
N ALA A 124 -3.29 0.17 -10.09
CA ALA A 124 -2.12 -0.17 -9.31
C ALA A 124 -0.82 0.06 -10.08
N ALA A 125 -0.75 -0.37 -11.35
CA ALA A 125 0.42 -0.18 -12.21
C ALA A 125 0.66 1.30 -12.52
N ILE A 126 -0.38 2.06 -12.86
CA ILE A 126 -0.28 3.51 -13.13
C ILE A 126 0.24 4.23 -11.89
N LEU A 127 -0.31 3.95 -10.70
CA LEU A 127 0.13 4.56 -9.45
C LEU A 127 1.59 4.24 -9.14
N SER A 128 2.01 2.99 -9.33
CA SER A 128 3.39 2.56 -9.10
C SER A 128 4.37 3.30 -10.02
N ILE A 129 4.08 3.30 -11.33
CA ILE A 129 4.94 3.93 -12.33
C ILE A 129 5.00 5.45 -12.12
N THR A 130 3.86 6.11 -11.97
CA THR A 130 3.81 7.57 -11.83
C THR A 130 4.47 8.03 -10.53
N THR A 131 4.26 7.32 -9.43
CA THR A 131 4.91 7.62 -8.15
C THR A 131 6.43 7.46 -8.30
N PHE A 132 6.90 6.35 -8.86
CA PHE A 132 8.34 6.10 -9.05
C PHE A 132 8.98 7.16 -9.95
N ILE A 133 8.37 7.50 -11.09
CA ILE A 133 8.86 8.56 -11.98
C ILE A 133 8.92 9.89 -11.23
N THR A 134 7.86 10.25 -10.51
CA THR A 134 7.81 11.50 -9.73
C THR A 134 8.94 11.60 -8.72
N LEU A 135 9.27 10.50 -8.05
CA LEU A 135 10.37 10.44 -7.10
C LEU A 135 11.75 10.63 -7.76
N ARG A 136 11.87 10.27 -9.05
CA ARG A 136 13.07 10.47 -9.84
C ARG A 136 13.19 11.85 -10.48
N LEU A 137 12.08 12.60 -10.57
CA LEU A 137 12.12 13.99 -11.01
C LEU A 137 12.98 14.79 -10.04
N LYS A 138 13.99 15.41 -10.61
CA LYS A 138 15.08 16.23 -10.05
C LYS A 138 15.00 16.53 -8.55
N ARG A 139 15.77 15.77 -7.79
CA ARG A 139 16.17 16.17 -6.44
C ARG A 139 17.07 17.43 -6.59
N ARG A 140 16.51 18.61 -6.31
CA ARG A 140 17.32 19.81 -6.07
C ARG A 140 17.79 19.84 -4.62
#